data_b8c3ae82e80e17f49ecafb0508b17616
#
_entry.id   b8c3ae82e80e17f49ecafb0508b17616
#
_cell.length_a   1.000
_cell.length_b   1.000
_cell.length_c   1.000
_cell.angle_alpha   90.00
_cell.angle_beta   90.00
_cell.angle_gamma   90.00
#
_symmetry.space_group_name_H-M   'P 1'
#
loop_
_entity.id
_entity.type
_entity.pdbx_description
1 polymer ?
#
loop_
_entity_poly.entity_id
_entity_poly.type
_entity_poly.pdbx_seq_one_letter_code
_entity_poly.pdbx_strand_id
1 'polypeptide(L)'
;MKIIKTLFFQILLLASVLVSFNVYAANQSICNPGANVVLHDNGLLKSCQLKDNYDVNNITCKNDSIISFYSNGELESCVLYTDVTISNSNCKADALIYFFVDGNLKSCMK
;
A
#
# COMPACT_ATOMS: atom_id res chain seq x y z
N MET A 1 -28.29 -0.38 -37.78
CA MET A 1 -27.03 -1.11 -37.86
C MET A 1 -25.90 -0.36 -37.23
N LYS A 2 -25.66 0.82 -37.66
CA LYS A 2 -24.53 1.61 -37.17
C LYS A 2 -24.71 2.02 -35.74
N ILE A 3 -25.93 2.18 -35.32
CA ILE A 3 -26.23 2.61 -33.96
C ILE A 3 -25.78 1.56 -32.95
N ILE A 4 -25.90 0.31 -33.29
CA ILE A 4 -25.51 -0.79 -32.41
C ILE A 4 -24.02 -0.75 -32.13
N LYS A 5 -23.23 -0.48 -33.14
CA LYS A 5 -21.78 -0.39 -32.98
C LYS A 5 -21.39 0.73 -32.04
N THR A 6 -22.08 1.84 -32.14
CA THR A 6 -21.81 2.99 -31.30
C THR A 6 -22.07 2.67 -29.83
N LEU A 7 -23.18 2.02 -29.56
CA LEU A 7 -23.51 1.64 -28.18
C LEU A 7 -22.48 0.70 -27.61
N PHE A 8 -22.08 -0.28 -28.40
CA PHE A 8 -21.11 -1.24 -27.95
C PHE A 8 -19.78 -0.57 -27.61
N PHE A 9 -19.39 0.38 -28.42
CA PHE A 9 -18.16 1.12 -28.20
C PHE A 9 -18.22 1.91 -26.91
N GLN A 10 -19.35 2.52 -26.62
CA GLN A 10 -19.53 3.27 -25.38
C GLN A 10 -19.42 2.36 -24.15
N ILE A 11 -19.92 1.17 -24.21
CA ILE A 11 -19.82 0.23 -23.10
C ILE A 11 -18.36 -0.10 -22.83
N LEU A 12 -17.58 -0.29 -23.87
CA LEU A 12 -16.17 -0.56 -23.71
C LEU A 12 -15.44 0.59 -23.04
N LEU A 13 -15.77 1.81 -23.39
CA LEU A 13 -15.17 2.97 -22.78
C LEU A 13 -15.47 3.05 -21.29
N LEU A 14 -16.70 2.76 -20.90
CA LEU A 14 -17.05 2.75 -19.51
C LEU A 14 -16.27 1.70 -18.74
N ALA A 15 -16.11 0.53 -19.30
CA ALA A 15 -15.33 -0.51 -18.67
C ALA A 15 -13.89 -0.08 -18.46
N SER A 16 -13.30 0.59 -19.44
CA SER A 16 -11.94 1.08 -19.33
C SER A 16 -11.81 2.11 -18.22
N VAL A 17 -12.78 3.01 -18.12
CA VAL A 17 -12.76 4.03 -17.07
C VAL A 17 -12.80 3.39 -15.69
N LEU A 18 -13.64 2.38 -15.51
CA LEU A 18 -13.73 1.69 -14.23
C LEU A 18 -12.40 1.05 -13.85
N VAL A 19 -11.72 0.45 -14.80
CA VAL A 19 -10.45 -0.20 -14.55
C VAL A 19 -9.38 0.81 -14.13
N SER A 20 -9.46 2.04 -14.61
CA SER A 20 -8.45 3.03 -14.30
C SER A 20 -8.51 3.59 -12.87
N PHE A 21 -9.52 3.23 -12.10
CA PHE A 21 -9.67 3.69 -10.72
C PHE A 21 -9.08 2.71 -9.74
N ASN A 22 -7.92 2.20 -10.02
CA ASN A 22 -7.28 1.29 -9.10
C ASN A 22 -6.82 2.04 -7.88
N VAL A 23 -7.22 1.52 -6.73
CA VAL A 23 -6.77 2.00 -5.45
C VAL A 23 -5.47 1.28 -5.14
N TYR A 24 -4.48 2.01 -4.71
CA TYR A 24 -3.18 1.42 -4.42
C TYR A 24 -3.06 0.98 -2.97
N ALA A 25 -4.16 0.78 -2.29
CA ALA A 25 -4.17 0.27 -0.94
C ALA A 25 -3.85 -1.22 -0.96
N ALA A 26 -3.02 -1.65 -0.02
CA ALA A 26 -2.73 -3.07 0.16
C ALA A 26 -3.98 -3.80 0.62
N ASN A 27 -4.16 -5.05 0.19
CA ASN A 27 -5.25 -5.87 0.66
C ASN A 27 -4.74 -6.89 1.69
N GLN A 28 -5.66 -7.64 2.28
CA GLN A 28 -5.34 -8.56 3.36
C GLN A 28 -4.46 -9.73 2.95
N SER A 29 -4.28 -9.95 1.66
CA SER A 29 -3.46 -11.07 1.18
C SER A 29 -1.99 -10.94 1.56
N ILE A 30 -1.55 -9.75 1.93
CA ILE A 30 -0.17 -9.53 2.37
C ILE A 30 0.05 -9.94 3.82
N CYS A 31 -1.01 -10.23 4.55
CA CYS A 31 -0.97 -10.52 5.98
C CYS A 31 -0.78 -12.01 6.25
N ASN A 32 -0.13 -12.33 7.36
CA ASN A 32 -0.07 -13.71 7.82
C ASN A 32 -1.48 -14.25 8.08
N PRO A 33 -1.78 -15.48 7.64
CA PRO A 33 -3.07 -16.10 7.96
C PRO A 33 -3.25 -16.21 9.46
N GLY A 34 -4.42 -15.82 9.97
CA GLY A 34 -4.72 -15.88 11.39
C GLY A 34 -4.09 -14.78 12.22
N ALA A 35 -3.33 -13.88 11.61
CA ALA A 35 -2.80 -12.71 12.31
C ALA A 35 -3.92 -11.69 12.55
N ASN A 36 -3.71 -10.80 13.50
CA ASN A 36 -4.68 -9.74 13.78
C ASN A 36 -4.71 -8.75 12.63
N VAL A 37 -5.72 -8.86 11.78
CA VAL A 37 -5.93 -7.94 10.67
C VAL A 37 -6.90 -6.86 11.17
N VAL A 38 -6.46 -5.61 11.08
CA VAL A 38 -7.27 -4.47 11.47
C VAL A 38 -7.60 -3.66 10.22
N LEU A 39 -8.87 -3.32 10.06
CA LEU A 39 -9.33 -2.52 8.93
C LEU A 39 -9.79 -1.14 9.41
N HIS A 40 -9.62 -0.14 8.55
CA HIS A 40 -10.25 1.16 8.75
C HIS A 40 -11.76 1.07 8.52
N ASP A 41 -12.50 2.07 8.95
CA ASP A 41 -13.95 2.10 8.76
C ASP A 41 -14.35 2.03 7.30
N ASN A 42 -13.50 2.47 6.39
CA ASN A 42 -13.75 2.41 4.95
C ASN A 42 -13.41 1.06 4.33
N GLY A 43 -13.00 0.07 5.14
CA GLY A 43 -12.68 -1.27 4.67
C GLY A 43 -11.25 -1.47 4.21
N LEU A 44 -10.45 -0.43 4.14
CA LEU A 44 -9.04 -0.56 3.76
C LEU A 44 -8.21 -1.10 4.91
N LEU A 45 -7.14 -1.81 4.58
CA LEU A 45 -6.26 -2.40 5.59
C LEU A 45 -5.61 -1.30 6.44
N LYS A 46 -5.74 -1.44 7.76
CA LYS A 46 -5.09 -0.53 8.70
C LYS A 46 -3.77 -1.07 9.18
N SER A 47 -3.74 -2.33 9.61
CA SER A 47 -2.50 -2.95 10.07
C SER A 47 -2.63 -4.45 10.09
N CYS A 48 -1.49 -5.13 9.96
CA CYS A 48 -1.38 -6.56 10.16
C CYS A 48 0.09 -6.95 10.25
N GLN A 49 0.33 -8.22 10.59
CA GLN A 49 1.67 -8.79 10.50
C GLN A 49 1.90 -9.29 9.08
N LEU A 50 2.99 -8.87 8.46
CA LEU A 50 3.31 -9.26 7.09
C LEU A 50 3.66 -10.74 7.01
N LYS A 51 3.18 -11.39 5.95
CA LYS A 51 3.53 -12.78 5.64
C LYS A 51 4.91 -12.86 4.99
N ASP A 52 5.16 -11.98 4.02
CA ASP A 52 6.41 -11.92 3.27
C ASP A 52 6.92 -10.49 3.28
N ASN A 53 8.17 -10.30 2.86
CA ASN A 53 8.66 -8.94 2.62
C ASN A 53 7.75 -8.25 1.63
N TYR A 54 7.53 -6.96 1.83
CA TYR A 54 6.57 -6.21 1.04
C TYR A 54 7.19 -4.91 0.55
N ASP A 55 7.20 -4.74 -0.78
CA ASP A 55 7.75 -3.54 -1.40
C ASP A 55 6.67 -2.48 -1.53
N VAL A 56 6.95 -1.30 -1.01
CA VAL A 56 6.03 -0.16 -1.06
C VAL A 56 6.84 1.12 -0.92
N ASN A 57 6.46 2.18 -1.64
CA ASN A 57 7.13 3.49 -1.55
C ASN A 57 8.65 3.41 -1.74
N ASN A 58 9.11 2.53 -2.61
CA ASN A 58 10.54 2.31 -2.90
C ASN A 58 11.35 1.79 -1.70
N ILE A 59 10.68 1.20 -0.74
CA ILE A 59 11.32 0.51 0.38
C ILE A 59 10.80 -0.91 0.46
N THR A 60 11.49 -1.75 1.22
CA THR A 60 11.02 -3.11 1.50
C THR A 60 10.74 -3.23 2.99
N CYS A 61 9.50 -3.54 3.31
CA CYS A 61 9.06 -3.82 4.67
C CYS A 61 9.33 -5.28 5.00
N LYS A 62 9.75 -5.53 6.24
CA LYS A 62 10.24 -6.85 6.66
C LYS A 62 9.08 -7.77 7.00
N ASN A 63 9.19 -9.04 6.58
CA ASN A 63 8.22 -10.08 6.93
C ASN A 63 8.14 -10.29 8.45
N ASP A 64 7.04 -10.84 8.90
CA ASP A 64 6.77 -11.15 10.30
C ASP A 64 6.75 -9.93 11.23
N SER A 65 6.73 -8.74 10.66
CA SER A 65 6.61 -7.49 11.42
C SER A 65 5.32 -6.77 11.04
N ILE A 66 4.93 -5.82 11.88
CA ILE A 66 3.68 -5.09 11.67
C ILE A 66 3.87 -4.01 10.61
N ILE A 67 2.93 -3.95 9.67
CA ILE A 67 2.80 -2.86 8.72
C ILE A 67 1.53 -2.10 9.03
N SER A 68 1.56 -0.78 8.87
CA SER A 68 0.40 0.06 9.13
C SER A 68 0.17 1.02 7.98
N PHE A 69 -1.09 1.28 7.66
CA PHE A 69 -1.51 2.18 6.59
C PHE A 69 -2.47 3.22 7.13
N TYR A 70 -2.44 4.39 6.53
CA TYR A 70 -3.45 5.41 6.76
C TYR A 70 -4.76 5.04 6.06
N SER A 71 -5.84 5.72 6.41
CA SER A 71 -7.16 5.43 5.84
C SER A 71 -7.26 5.73 4.35
N ASN A 72 -6.33 6.50 3.80
CA ASN A 72 -6.26 6.77 2.36
C ASN A 72 -5.44 5.72 1.59
N GLY A 73 -4.91 4.69 2.28
CA GLY A 73 -4.12 3.65 1.66
C GLY A 73 -2.63 3.90 1.65
N GLU A 74 -2.18 5.08 2.07
CA GLU A 74 -0.74 5.39 2.13
C GLU A 74 -0.08 4.66 3.29
N LEU A 75 1.18 4.27 3.09
CA LEU A 75 1.96 3.61 4.13
C LEU A 75 2.18 4.57 5.31
N GLU A 76 1.88 4.09 6.51
CA GLU A 76 2.15 4.83 7.73
C GLU A 76 3.49 4.42 8.34
N SER A 77 3.70 3.14 8.52
CA SER A 77 4.92 2.63 9.14
C SER A 77 5.14 1.15 8.84
N CYS A 78 6.40 0.75 8.88
CA CYS A 78 6.79 -0.66 8.88
C CYS A 78 8.21 -0.79 9.41
N VAL A 79 8.65 -2.04 9.59
CA VAL A 79 10.05 -2.32 9.91
C VAL A 79 10.80 -2.53 8.61
N LEU A 80 11.92 -1.87 8.42
CA LEU A 80 12.70 -1.99 7.19
C LEU A 80 13.42 -3.33 7.11
N TYR A 81 13.42 -3.92 5.92
CA TYR A 81 14.17 -5.13 5.64
C TYR A 81 15.64 -4.83 5.35
N THR A 82 15.92 -3.72 4.68
CA THR A 82 17.29 -3.31 4.32
C THR A 82 17.46 -1.83 4.61
N ASP A 83 18.72 -1.40 4.75
CA ASP A 83 19.03 0.02 4.85
C ASP A 83 18.54 0.74 3.60
N VAL A 84 18.06 1.97 3.77
CA VAL A 84 17.61 2.78 2.65
C VAL A 84 17.91 4.25 2.93
N THR A 85 18.18 4.99 1.86
CA THR A 85 18.37 6.44 1.97
C THR A 85 17.19 7.14 1.32
N ILE A 86 16.48 7.94 2.10
CA ILE A 86 15.32 8.70 1.64
C ILE A 86 15.49 10.14 2.07
N SER A 87 15.35 11.08 1.13
CA SER A 87 15.44 12.51 1.45
C SER A 87 16.71 12.84 2.25
N ASN A 88 17.84 12.25 1.85
CA ASN A 88 19.14 12.41 2.49
C ASN A 88 19.22 11.82 3.90
N SER A 89 18.25 11.04 4.32
CA SER A 89 18.27 10.34 5.60
C SER A 89 18.62 8.87 5.37
N ASN A 90 19.62 8.39 6.10
CA ASN A 90 20.02 6.98 6.05
C ASN A 90 19.21 6.22 7.09
N CYS A 91 18.22 5.49 6.64
CA CYS A 91 17.34 4.71 7.51
C CYS A 91 17.84 3.28 7.63
N LYS A 92 17.91 2.76 8.83
CA LYS A 92 18.52 1.46 9.11
C LYS A 92 17.52 0.31 8.99
N ALA A 93 18.03 -0.82 8.53
CA ALA A 93 17.29 -2.08 8.54
C ALA A 93 16.92 -2.48 9.97
N ASP A 94 15.89 -3.31 10.08
CA ASP A 94 15.39 -3.86 11.33
C ASP A 94 14.87 -2.82 12.32
N ALA A 95 14.56 -1.63 11.82
CA ALA A 95 14.01 -0.55 12.63
C ALA A 95 12.80 0.05 11.94
N LEU A 96 11.94 0.69 12.71
CA LEU A 96 10.71 1.30 12.19
C LEU A 96 11.02 2.52 11.35
N ILE A 97 10.27 2.66 10.26
CA ILE A 97 10.23 3.86 9.45
C ILE A 97 8.81 4.39 9.43
N TYR A 98 8.65 5.69 9.50
CA TYR A 98 7.34 6.35 9.55
C TYR A 98 7.22 7.36 8.42
N PHE A 99 6.05 7.43 7.83
CA PHE A 99 5.72 8.41 6.78
C PHE A 99 4.55 9.27 7.23
N PHE A 100 4.49 10.49 6.71
CA PHE A 100 3.32 11.33 6.84
C PHE A 100 2.22 10.83 5.90
N VAL A 101 1.00 11.31 6.12
CA VAL A 101 -0.15 10.87 5.31
C VAL A 101 0.00 11.25 3.83
N ASP A 102 0.83 12.24 3.51
CA ASP A 102 1.11 12.65 2.13
C ASP A 102 2.24 11.84 1.48
N GLY A 103 2.82 10.89 2.20
CA GLY A 103 3.88 10.04 1.66
C GLY A 103 5.29 10.50 1.93
N ASN A 104 5.49 11.66 2.51
CA ASN A 104 6.83 12.14 2.85
C ASN A 104 7.36 11.44 4.09
N LEU A 105 8.69 11.26 4.14
CA LEU A 105 9.32 10.63 5.29
C LEU A 105 9.10 11.46 6.55
N LYS A 106 8.62 10.81 7.60
CA LYS A 106 8.44 11.46 8.90
C LYS A 106 9.63 11.22 9.80
N SER A 107 10.04 9.98 9.96
CA SER A 107 11.18 9.64 10.81
C SER A 107 11.65 8.21 10.55
N CYS A 108 12.91 7.95 10.87
CA CYS A 108 13.48 6.61 10.86
C CYS A 108 14.69 6.58 11.78
N MET A 109 15.14 5.36 12.13
CA MET A 109 16.37 5.17 12.89
C MET A 109 17.57 5.29 11.95
N LYS A 110 18.55 6.06 12.38
CA LYS A 110 19.77 6.30 11.58
C LYS A 110 20.95 5.55 12.11
#